data_659de28694050ababb22fb1b367b774a
#
_entry.id   659de28694050ababb22fb1b367b774a
#
_cell.length_a   1.000
_cell.length_b   1.000
_cell.length_c   1.000
_cell.angle_alpha   90.00
_cell.angle_beta   90.00
_cell.angle_gamma   90.00
#
_symmetry.space_group_name_H-M   'P 1'
#
loop_
_entity.id
_entity.type
_entity.pdbx_description
1 polymer ?
#
loop_
_entity_poly.entity_id
_entity_poly.type
_entity_poly.pdbx_seq_one_letter_code
_entity_poly.pdbx_strand_id
1 'polypeptide(L)'
;GYVSPYFVTDSEAMEAEIDEPYIIITDQKISAISDILPSLERIIQTSKNIVIIADDLDGEALATLVVNKLRGTFNILAVKAPGFGDRKKEMLSDIAILTGGTVISEETGRKLDSIKIEDCGRADKVWADKESTRIIGGKGNKTDIAKRVSQIRQAIEESDSDFDKEKLQERLAKLAGGVAQINVGAATEVELSEKKERVKDAVEATKAAVEEGVIPGGGSSLIFARQALKNLKTSNEEEAVGVKILYSALEQPARWLAQNAGADAGYVVAKTEEKLAKDRSLKGDYGYNALTGEFVNMTQAGIIDPLKVTRLALQNAVSVGIMALTTEAMIVDKPEE
;
A
#
# COMPACT_ATOMS: atom_id res chain seq x y z
N GLY A 1 5.79 -0.14 -10.08
CA GLY A 1 5.11 1.13 -10.38
C GLY A 1 5.56 1.73 -11.71
N TYR A 2 5.13 2.97 -12.02
CA TYR A 2 5.48 3.61 -13.28
C TYR A 2 6.99 3.88 -13.41
N VAL A 3 7.48 3.80 -14.65
CA VAL A 3 8.91 4.04 -14.96
C VAL A 3 9.29 5.50 -14.77
N SER A 4 8.36 6.43 -15.02
CA SER A 4 8.61 7.87 -14.94
C SER A 4 7.39 8.64 -14.44
N PRO A 5 7.59 9.69 -13.59
CA PRO A 5 6.52 10.58 -13.15
C PRO A 5 5.76 11.28 -14.31
N TYR A 6 6.35 11.39 -15.49
CA TYR A 6 5.69 11.97 -16.66
C TYR A 6 4.53 11.12 -17.20
N PHE A 7 4.38 9.87 -16.73
CA PHE A 7 3.22 9.03 -17.04
C PHE A 7 2.03 9.25 -16.11
N VAL A 8 2.16 10.08 -15.10
CA VAL A 8 1.09 10.45 -14.16
C VAL A 8 -0.07 11.10 -14.90
N THR A 9 -1.30 10.74 -14.54
CA THR A 9 -2.55 11.34 -15.03
C THR A 9 -3.22 12.24 -13.98
N ASP A 10 -2.99 11.94 -12.70
CA ASP A 10 -3.36 12.76 -11.55
C ASP A 10 -2.09 13.26 -10.86
N SER A 11 -1.75 14.53 -11.07
CA SER A 11 -0.52 15.12 -10.54
C SER A 11 -0.58 15.39 -9.02
N GLU A 12 -1.77 15.51 -8.44
CA GLU A 12 -1.92 15.75 -7.00
C GLU A 12 -1.71 14.44 -6.22
N ALA A 13 -2.30 13.34 -6.70
CA ALA A 13 -2.12 12.02 -6.11
C ALA A 13 -0.84 11.31 -6.57
N MET A 14 -0.15 11.83 -7.61
CA MET A 14 1.00 11.17 -8.25
C MET A 14 0.65 9.76 -8.75
N GLU A 15 -0.53 9.63 -9.34
CA GLU A 15 -1.09 8.37 -9.84
C GLU A 15 -1.30 8.42 -11.35
N ALA A 16 -1.21 7.26 -12.00
CA ALA A 16 -1.50 7.08 -13.40
C ALA A 16 -2.63 6.07 -13.58
N GLU A 17 -3.65 6.41 -14.36
CA GLU A 17 -4.80 5.57 -14.63
C GLU A 17 -5.07 5.52 -16.13
N ILE A 18 -5.23 4.31 -16.68
CA ILE A 18 -5.58 4.07 -18.09
C ILE A 18 -6.77 3.12 -18.15
N ASP A 19 -7.87 3.57 -18.73
CA ASP A 19 -9.07 2.77 -18.96
C ASP A 19 -8.97 1.96 -20.25
N GLU A 20 -9.44 0.72 -20.21
CA GLU A 20 -9.50 -0.23 -21.31
C GLU A 20 -8.22 -0.32 -22.17
N PRO A 21 -7.02 -0.44 -21.53
CA PRO A 21 -5.76 -0.43 -22.26
C PRO A 21 -5.51 -1.69 -23.06
N TYR A 22 -4.72 -1.55 -24.12
CA TYR A 22 -3.90 -2.62 -24.67
C TYR A 22 -2.62 -2.74 -23.91
N ILE A 23 -2.29 -3.94 -23.41
CA ILE A 23 -1.16 -4.18 -22.51
C ILE A 23 -0.08 -4.96 -23.25
N ILE A 24 1.06 -4.34 -23.48
CA ILE A 24 2.27 -4.98 -24.00
C ILE A 24 3.04 -5.53 -22.81
N ILE A 25 3.42 -6.81 -22.87
CA ILE A 25 4.10 -7.52 -21.78
C ILE A 25 5.42 -8.07 -22.31
N THR A 26 6.54 -7.60 -21.76
CA THR A 26 7.88 -8.05 -22.17
C THR A 26 8.86 -8.12 -20.99
N ASP A 27 9.81 -9.03 -21.07
CA ASP A 27 10.96 -9.13 -20.17
C ASP A 27 12.17 -8.32 -20.66
N GLN A 28 12.05 -7.66 -21.81
CA GLN A 28 13.11 -6.90 -22.44
C GLN A 28 13.16 -5.46 -21.90
N LYS A 29 14.36 -4.89 -21.94
CA LYS A 29 14.55 -3.46 -21.76
C LYS A 29 14.32 -2.72 -23.08
N ILE A 30 13.62 -1.58 -23.02
CA ILE A 30 13.33 -0.76 -24.21
C ILE A 30 14.08 0.56 -24.09
N SER A 31 15.12 0.74 -24.91
CA SER A 31 15.95 1.96 -24.91
C SER A 31 15.83 2.76 -26.21
N ALA A 32 15.69 2.09 -27.36
CA ALA A 32 15.49 2.72 -28.65
C ALA A 32 14.01 2.65 -29.07
N ILE A 33 13.46 3.76 -29.51
CA ILE A 33 12.07 3.81 -29.97
C ILE A 33 11.83 2.96 -31.21
N SER A 34 12.84 2.81 -32.07
CA SER A 34 12.81 1.98 -33.28
C SER A 34 12.38 0.53 -33.01
N ASP A 35 12.71 0.01 -31.82
CA ASP A 35 12.48 -1.38 -31.48
C ASP A 35 11.00 -1.70 -31.28
N ILE A 36 10.20 -0.73 -30.84
CA ILE A 36 8.78 -0.90 -30.53
C ILE A 36 7.85 -0.09 -31.46
N LEU A 37 8.38 0.90 -32.17
CA LEU A 37 7.58 1.83 -32.98
C LEU A 37 6.64 1.13 -33.97
N PRO A 38 7.06 0.11 -34.75
CA PRO A 38 6.16 -0.55 -35.69
C PRO A 38 4.96 -1.23 -35.02
N SER A 39 5.15 -1.68 -33.78
CA SER A 39 4.10 -2.29 -32.99
C SER A 39 3.16 -1.26 -32.37
N LEU A 40 3.69 -0.15 -31.88
CA LEU A 40 2.89 0.97 -31.36
C LEU A 40 2.01 1.58 -32.47
N GLU A 41 2.54 1.79 -33.67
CA GLU A 41 1.77 2.32 -34.80
C GLU A 41 0.57 1.44 -35.13
N ARG A 42 0.73 0.10 -35.11
CA ARG A 42 -0.38 -0.85 -35.32
C ARG A 42 -1.43 -0.75 -34.21
N ILE A 43 -1.01 -0.67 -32.96
CA ILE A 43 -1.92 -0.62 -31.80
C ILE A 43 -2.68 0.71 -31.77
N ILE A 44 -2.00 1.84 -32.04
CA ILE A 44 -2.58 3.19 -32.02
C ILE A 44 -3.72 3.33 -33.05
N GLN A 45 -3.67 2.61 -34.18
CA GLN A 45 -4.76 2.58 -35.13
C GLN A 45 -6.07 2.02 -34.57
N THR A 46 -5.96 1.15 -33.53
CA THR A 46 -7.13 0.53 -32.90
C THR A 46 -7.52 1.23 -31.60
N SER A 47 -6.56 1.61 -30.77
CA SER A 47 -6.79 2.30 -29.50
C SER A 47 -5.62 3.21 -29.14
N LYS A 48 -5.96 4.34 -28.51
CA LYS A 48 -4.97 5.27 -27.99
C LYS A 48 -4.51 4.94 -26.57
N ASN A 49 -5.13 3.98 -25.89
CA ASN A 49 -4.85 3.62 -24.52
C ASN A 49 -3.90 2.41 -24.47
N ILE A 50 -2.66 2.64 -24.05
CA ILE A 50 -1.61 1.64 -24.10
C ILE A 50 -0.91 1.56 -22.73
N VAL A 51 -0.68 0.36 -22.26
CA VAL A 51 0.19 0.08 -21.11
C VAL A 51 1.35 -0.80 -21.57
N ILE A 52 2.56 -0.45 -21.18
CA ILE A 52 3.76 -1.24 -21.43
C ILE A 52 4.29 -1.76 -20.10
N ILE A 53 4.40 -3.07 -19.96
CA ILE A 53 5.06 -3.73 -18.85
C ILE A 53 6.37 -4.28 -19.37
N ALA A 54 7.49 -3.67 -18.98
CA ALA A 54 8.84 -4.00 -19.48
C ALA A 54 9.84 -4.11 -18.33
N ASP A 55 10.95 -4.76 -18.56
CA ASP A 55 12.05 -4.81 -17.56
C ASP A 55 12.51 -3.41 -17.18
N ASP A 56 12.78 -2.60 -18.19
CA ASP A 56 13.02 -1.16 -18.03
C ASP A 56 12.66 -0.41 -19.32
N LEU A 57 12.44 0.89 -19.20
CA LEU A 57 12.20 1.77 -20.35
C LEU A 57 12.95 3.07 -20.10
N ASP A 58 13.96 3.35 -20.92
CA ASP A 58 14.84 4.51 -20.75
C ASP A 58 15.23 5.18 -22.09
N GLY A 59 16.17 6.07 -22.03
CA GLY A 59 16.80 6.71 -23.17
C GLY A 59 15.84 7.40 -24.14
N GLU A 60 16.06 7.16 -25.44
CA GLU A 60 15.26 7.74 -26.53
C GLU A 60 13.80 7.26 -26.51
N ALA A 61 13.59 5.99 -26.15
CA ALA A 61 12.23 5.42 -26.10
C ALA A 61 11.40 6.14 -25.05
N LEU A 62 11.89 6.31 -23.82
CA LEU A 62 11.20 7.03 -22.77
C LEU A 62 10.86 8.46 -23.18
N ALA A 63 11.86 9.21 -23.68
CA ALA A 63 11.68 10.60 -24.09
C ALA A 63 10.61 10.75 -25.17
N THR A 64 10.64 9.88 -26.19
CA THR A 64 9.69 9.91 -27.29
C THR A 64 8.26 9.58 -26.84
N LEU A 65 8.10 8.57 -25.98
CA LEU A 65 6.77 8.19 -25.46
C LEU A 65 6.18 9.31 -24.59
N VAL A 66 6.98 9.92 -23.72
CA VAL A 66 6.55 11.04 -22.88
C VAL A 66 6.14 12.25 -23.73
N VAL A 67 6.93 12.65 -24.74
CA VAL A 67 6.59 13.76 -25.62
C VAL A 67 5.26 13.52 -26.36
N ASN A 68 5.03 12.32 -26.87
CA ASN A 68 3.80 11.99 -27.57
C ASN A 68 2.59 11.93 -26.64
N LYS A 69 2.75 11.45 -25.41
CA LYS A 69 1.71 11.53 -24.36
C LYS A 69 1.35 12.99 -24.07
N LEU A 70 2.34 13.86 -23.84
CA LEU A 70 2.13 15.28 -23.55
C LEU A 70 1.44 16.01 -24.71
N ARG A 71 1.70 15.60 -25.94
CA ARG A 71 1.02 16.11 -27.14
C ARG A 71 -0.40 15.55 -27.32
N GLY A 72 -0.84 14.61 -26.51
CA GLY A 72 -2.16 13.98 -26.62
C GLY A 72 -2.31 13.04 -27.82
N THR A 73 -1.20 12.60 -28.43
CA THR A 73 -1.22 11.66 -29.56
C THR A 73 -1.81 10.32 -29.14
N PHE A 74 -1.42 9.85 -27.96
CA PHE A 74 -1.93 8.63 -27.29
C PHE A 74 -1.77 8.72 -25.78
N ASN A 75 -2.55 7.91 -25.06
CA ASN A 75 -2.42 7.74 -23.63
C ASN A 75 -1.54 6.52 -23.36
N ILE A 76 -0.38 6.74 -22.76
CA ILE A 76 0.53 5.65 -22.47
C ILE A 76 0.98 5.67 -21.02
N LEU A 77 1.11 4.48 -20.46
CA LEU A 77 1.69 4.22 -19.15
C LEU A 77 2.73 3.11 -19.30
N ALA A 78 3.97 3.39 -18.90
CA ALA A 78 5.00 2.37 -18.81
C ALA A 78 5.29 2.05 -17.35
N VAL A 79 5.25 0.76 -17.01
CA VAL A 79 5.50 0.22 -15.68
C VAL A 79 6.60 -0.82 -15.71
N LYS A 80 7.35 -0.93 -14.62
CA LYS A 80 8.42 -1.92 -14.49
C LYS A 80 7.85 -3.32 -14.28
N ALA A 81 8.45 -4.30 -14.94
CA ALA A 81 8.14 -5.71 -14.73
C ALA A 81 8.42 -6.09 -13.27
N PRO A 82 7.53 -6.86 -12.62
CA PRO A 82 7.70 -7.23 -11.23
C PRO A 82 8.72 -8.36 -11.06
N GLY A 83 9.51 -8.29 -9.96
CA GLY A 83 10.46 -9.35 -9.60
C GLY A 83 11.77 -9.31 -10.39
N PHE A 84 12.61 -10.33 -10.20
CA PHE A 84 13.93 -10.49 -10.80
C PHE A 84 14.16 -11.93 -11.26
N GLY A 85 15.00 -12.14 -12.28
CA GLY A 85 15.36 -13.46 -12.78
C GLY A 85 14.16 -14.29 -13.20
N ASP A 86 14.16 -15.58 -12.87
CA ASP A 86 13.09 -16.51 -13.25
C ASP A 86 11.74 -16.14 -12.63
N ARG A 87 11.72 -15.53 -11.45
CA ARG A 87 10.48 -15.02 -10.84
C ARG A 87 9.82 -13.94 -11.67
N LYS A 88 10.60 -13.06 -12.31
CA LYS A 88 10.07 -12.05 -13.25
C LYS A 88 9.32 -12.72 -14.40
N LYS A 89 9.92 -13.74 -15.01
CA LYS A 89 9.30 -14.49 -16.13
C LYS A 89 7.97 -15.11 -15.71
N GLU A 90 7.96 -15.75 -14.53
CA GLU A 90 6.77 -16.37 -13.98
C GLU A 90 5.66 -15.33 -13.68
N MET A 91 6.01 -14.18 -13.12
CA MET A 91 5.04 -13.10 -12.85
C MET A 91 4.52 -12.46 -14.14
N LEU A 92 5.36 -12.24 -15.15
CA LEU A 92 4.93 -11.78 -16.47
C LEU A 92 4.00 -12.77 -17.15
N SER A 93 4.27 -14.09 -17.01
CA SER A 93 3.37 -15.13 -17.50
C SER A 93 2.02 -15.10 -16.78
N ASP A 94 1.99 -14.90 -15.46
CA ASP A 94 0.76 -14.76 -14.68
C ASP A 94 -0.05 -13.54 -15.16
N ILE A 95 0.61 -12.41 -15.42
CA ILE A 95 -0.04 -11.20 -15.96
C ILE A 95 -0.58 -11.45 -17.37
N ALA A 96 0.17 -12.14 -18.22
CA ALA A 96 -0.28 -12.48 -19.58
C ALA A 96 -1.53 -13.36 -19.55
N ILE A 97 -1.56 -14.40 -18.72
CA ILE A 97 -2.72 -15.26 -18.53
C ILE A 97 -3.92 -14.46 -17.98
N LEU A 98 -3.70 -13.58 -17.00
CA LEU A 98 -4.76 -12.76 -16.41
C LEU A 98 -5.39 -11.80 -17.43
N THR A 99 -4.58 -11.25 -18.32
CA THR A 99 -5.02 -10.23 -19.28
C THR A 99 -5.37 -10.78 -20.67
N GLY A 100 -5.07 -12.07 -20.91
CA GLY A 100 -5.24 -12.72 -22.20
C GLY A 100 -4.19 -12.32 -23.24
N GLY A 101 -3.05 -11.79 -22.81
CA GLY A 101 -1.93 -11.41 -23.66
C GLY A 101 -0.86 -12.49 -23.77
N THR A 102 0.24 -12.13 -24.41
CA THR A 102 1.42 -12.99 -24.60
C THR A 102 2.67 -12.25 -24.15
N VAL A 103 3.55 -12.94 -23.42
CA VAL A 103 4.87 -12.40 -23.04
C VAL A 103 5.76 -12.37 -24.29
N ILE A 104 6.31 -11.22 -24.59
CA ILE A 104 7.28 -11.04 -25.68
C ILE A 104 8.67 -11.11 -25.09
N SER A 105 9.40 -12.19 -25.40
CA SER A 105 10.72 -12.47 -24.86
C SER A 105 11.68 -12.88 -25.96
N GLU A 106 12.94 -12.49 -25.85
CA GLU A 106 14.01 -12.94 -26.76
C GLU A 106 14.20 -14.46 -26.69
N GLU A 107 14.00 -15.07 -25.52
CA GLU A 107 14.11 -16.51 -25.36
C GLU A 107 13.08 -17.28 -26.19
N THR A 108 11.90 -16.68 -26.41
CA THR A 108 10.87 -17.24 -27.30
C THR A 108 11.07 -16.87 -28.77
N GLY A 109 12.17 -16.17 -29.10
CA GLY A 109 12.50 -15.69 -30.45
C GLY A 109 11.57 -14.56 -30.95
N ARG A 110 10.81 -13.93 -30.06
CA ARG A 110 9.88 -12.84 -30.40
C ARG A 110 10.52 -11.47 -30.17
N LYS A 111 10.42 -10.61 -31.18
CA LYS A 111 10.92 -9.23 -31.11
C LYS A 111 9.79 -8.25 -30.85
N LEU A 112 10.15 -7.12 -30.26
CA LEU A 112 9.22 -6.03 -29.93
C LEU A 112 8.57 -5.42 -31.18
N ASP A 113 9.22 -5.39 -32.33
CA ASP A 113 8.71 -4.89 -33.60
C ASP A 113 7.65 -5.81 -34.23
N SER A 114 7.58 -7.08 -33.79
CA SER A 114 6.69 -8.12 -34.31
C SER A 114 5.37 -8.25 -33.55
N ILE A 115 5.14 -7.45 -32.50
CA ILE A 115 3.91 -7.50 -31.68
C ILE A 115 2.68 -7.19 -32.52
N LYS A 116 1.68 -8.04 -32.44
CA LYS A 116 0.36 -7.85 -33.04
C LYS A 116 -0.65 -7.43 -31.97
N ILE A 117 -1.81 -6.97 -32.42
CA ILE A 117 -2.90 -6.57 -31.50
C ILE A 117 -3.37 -7.76 -30.65
N GLU A 118 -3.39 -8.96 -31.23
CA GLU A 118 -3.80 -10.21 -30.58
C GLU A 118 -2.81 -10.65 -29.48
N ASP A 119 -1.57 -10.17 -29.53
CA ASP A 119 -0.55 -10.45 -28.49
C ASP A 119 -0.72 -9.57 -27.24
N CYS A 120 -1.45 -8.46 -27.38
CA CYS A 120 -1.66 -7.52 -26.29
C CYS A 120 -2.69 -8.06 -25.29
N GLY A 121 -2.35 -7.99 -24.01
CA GLY A 121 -3.32 -8.19 -22.95
C GLY A 121 -4.37 -7.08 -22.90
N ARG A 122 -5.49 -7.34 -22.26
CA ARG A 122 -6.59 -6.39 -22.05
C ARG A 122 -7.06 -6.40 -20.61
N ALA A 123 -7.49 -5.25 -20.12
CA ALA A 123 -8.11 -5.09 -18.80
C ALA A 123 -9.19 -3.99 -18.87
N ASP A 124 -10.04 -3.91 -17.85
CA ASP A 124 -10.97 -2.78 -17.70
C ASP A 124 -10.20 -1.50 -17.35
N LYS A 125 -9.18 -1.63 -16.49
CA LYS A 125 -8.37 -0.50 -16.03
C LYS A 125 -6.98 -0.96 -15.57
N VAL A 126 -5.97 -0.12 -15.80
CA VAL A 126 -4.67 -0.23 -15.16
C VAL A 126 -4.38 1.05 -14.40
N TRP A 127 -4.09 0.90 -13.12
CA TRP A 127 -3.69 1.97 -12.21
C TRP A 127 -2.24 1.73 -11.76
N ALA A 128 -1.44 2.78 -11.64
CA ALA A 128 -0.08 2.71 -11.11
C ALA A 128 0.30 3.97 -10.32
N ASP A 129 0.99 3.76 -9.22
CA ASP A 129 1.76 4.78 -8.50
C ASP A 129 3.28 4.54 -8.71
N LYS A 130 4.09 5.20 -7.90
CA LYS A 130 5.55 5.09 -7.98
C LYS A 130 6.06 3.66 -7.66
N GLU A 131 5.34 2.90 -6.85
CA GLU A 131 5.79 1.63 -6.28
C GLU A 131 4.96 0.44 -6.74
N SER A 132 3.70 0.66 -7.06
CA SER A 132 2.71 -0.39 -7.29
C SER A 132 1.98 -0.22 -8.61
N THR A 133 1.53 -1.34 -9.18
CA THR A 133 0.63 -1.36 -10.33
C THR A 133 -0.51 -2.34 -10.07
N ARG A 134 -1.75 -1.93 -10.40
CA ARG A 134 -2.96 -2.74 -10.28
C ARG A 134 -3.62 -2.92 -11.63
N ILE A 135 -3.87 -4.17 -11.99
CA ILE A 135 -4.61 -4.52 -13.20
C ILE A 135 -6.00 -4.96 -12.76
N ILE A 136 -7.01 -4.21 -13.19
CA ILE A 136 -8.39 -4.40 -12.77
C ILE A 136 -9.19 -4.94 -13.94
N GLY A 137 -9.93 -6.03 -13.73
CA GLY A 137 -10.79 -6.62 -14.74
C GLY A 137 -10.02 -7.18 -15.95
N GLY A 138 -8.94 -7.93 -15.72
CA GLY A 138 -8.20 -8.62 -16.76
C GLY A 138 -9.11 -9.50 -17.63
N LYS A 139 -8.94 -9.45 -18.94
CA LYS A 139 -9.80 -10.13 -19.94
C LYS A 139 -9.28 -11.53 -20.33
N GLY A 140 -8.40 -12.12 -19.53
CA GLY A 140 -7.91 -13.47 -19.75
C GLY A 140 -8.99 -14.55 -19.65
N ASN A 141 -8.70 -15.71 -20.21
CA ASN A 141 -9.61 -16.84 -20.19
C ASN A 141 -9.69 -17.44 -18.78
N LYS A 142 -10.89 -17.51 -18.21
CA LYS A 142 -11.13 -18.04 -16.85
C LYS A 142 -10.61 -19.47 -16.67
N THR A 143 -10.67 -20.31 -17.73
CA THR A 143 -10.16 -21.69 -17.68
C THR A 143 -8.64 -21.72 -17.56
N ASP A 144 -7.93 -20.85 -18.26
CA ASP A 144 -6.46 -20.81 -18.20
C ASP A 144 -5.98 -20.18 -16.90
N ILE A 145 -6.69 -19.19 -16.38
CA ILE A 145 -6.45 -18.65 -15.03
C ILE A 145 -6.63 -19.75 -13.97
N ALA A 146 -7.71 -20.55 -14.04
CA ALA A 146 -7.96 -21.65 -13.11
C ALA A 146 -6.87 -22.74 -13.17
N LYS A 147 -6.42 -23.08 -14.38
CA LYS A 147 -5.29 -24.02 -14.57
C LYS A 147 -4.01 -23.46 -13.93
N ARG A 148 -3.71 -22.20 -14.16
CA ARG A 148 -2.52 -21.55 -13.59
C ARG A 148 -2.57 -21.52 -12.05
N VAL A 149 -3.72 -21.18 -11.48
CA VAL A 149 -3.96 -21.25 -10.03
C VAL A 149 -3.69 -22.66 -9.49
N SER A 150 -4.16 -23.71 -10.17
CA SER A 150 -3.91 -25.09 -9.76
C SER A 150 -2.42 -25.46 -9.82
N GLN A 151 -1.70 -25.03 -10.86
CA GLN A 151 -0.26 -25.23 -10.98
C GLN A 151 0.52 -24.57 -9.83
N ILE A 152 0.17 -23.33 -9.47
CA ILE A 152 0.83 -22.63 -8.36
C ILE A 152 0.53 -23.33 -7.03
N ARG A 153 -0.71 -23.80 -6.80
CA ARG A 153 -1.05 -24.56 -5.58
C ARG A 153 -0.23 -25.85 -5.47
N GLN A 154 -0.11 -26.59 -6.56
CA GLN A 154 0.72 -27.80 -6.59
C GLN A 154 2.19 -27.48 -6.31
N ALA A 155 2.74 -26.40 -6.90
CA ALA A 155 4.10 -25.97 -6.62
C ALA A 155 4.32 -25.58 -5.14
N ILE A 156 3.31 -25.01 -4.45
CA ILE A 156 3.38 -24.73 -3.00
C ILE A 156 3.48 -26.03 -2.20
N GLU A 157 2.72 -27.07 -2.57
CA GLU A 157 2.73 -28.37 -1.89
C GLU A 157 4.05 -29.11 -2.11
N GLU A 158 4.62 -29.04 -3.30
CA GLU A 158 5.87 -29.70 -3.70
C GLU A 158 7.14 -28.98 -3.24
N SER A 159 7.07 -27.72 -2.88
CA SER A 159 8.25 -26.95 -2.44
C SER A 159 8.67 -27.32 -1.02
N ASP A 160 9.97 -27.51 -0.79
CA ASP A 160 10.56 -27.76 0.53
C ASP A 160 11.07 -26.46 1.21
N SER A 161 11.09 -25.34 0.47
CA SER A 161 11.59 -24.04 0.93
C SER A 161 10.44 -23.18 1.44
N ASP A 162 10.45 -22.78 2.70
CA ASP A 162 9.46 -21.88 3.29
C ASP A 162 9.43 -20.52 2.58
N PHE A 163 10.59 -20.01 2.16
CA PHE A 163 10.70 -18.77 1.41
C PHE A 163 10.03 -18.86 0.02
N ASP A 164 10.24 -19.99 -0.70
CA ASP A 164 9.62 -20.18 -2.00
C ASP A 164 8.11 -20.41 -1.86
N LYS A 165 7.67 -21.12 -0.82
CA LYS A 165 6.24 -21.22 -0.47
C LYS A 165 5.60 -19.87 -0.26
N GLU A 166 6.23 -18.98 0.50
CA GLU A 166 5.74 -17.61 0.73
C GLU A 166 5.58 -16.85 -0.59
N LYS A 167 6.59 -16.92 -1.46
CA LYS A 167 6.55 -16.24 -2.77
C LYS A 167 5.52 -16.83 -3.73
N LEU A 168 5.32 -18.12 -3.72
CA LEU A 168 4.25 -18.78 -4.47
C LEU A 168 2.86 -18.41 -3.92
N GLN A 169 2.70 -18.30 -2.59
CA GLN A 169 1.47 -17.82 -1.97
C GLN A 169 1.15 -16.37 -2.34
N GLU A 170 2.14 -15.48 -2.37
CA GLU A 170 1.97 -14.12 -2.86
C GLU A 170 1.45 -14.08 -4.31
N ARG A 171 2.02 -14.90 -5.20
CA ARG A 171 1.57 -15.02 -6.60
C ARG A 171 0.14 -15.55 -6.69
N LEU A 172 -0.15 -16.60 -5.93
CA LEU A 172 -1.49 -17.19 -5.85
C LEU A 172 -2.52 -16.15 -5.42
N ALA A 173 -2.22 -15.36 -4.38
CA ALA A 173 -3.10 -14.32 -3.89
C ALA A 173 -3.38 -13.24 -4.96
N LYS A 174 -2.36 -12.83 -5.71
CA LYS A 174 -2.52 -11.84 -6.80
C LYS A 174 -3.36 -12.38 -7.96
N LEU A 175 -3.21 -13.65 -8.30
CA LEU A 175 -3.91 -14.25 -9.46
C LEU A 175 -5.34 -14.69 -9.10
N ALA A 176 -5.55 -15.26 -7.90
CA ALA A 176 -6.83 -15.82 -7.45
C ALA A 176 -7.68 -14.85 -6.63
N GLY A 177 -7.07 -13.86 -5.99
CA GLY A 177 -7.74 -12.97 -5.03
C GLY A 177 -8.66 -11.93 -5.67
N GLY A 178 -8.46 -11.59 -6.92
CA GLY A 178 -9.17 -10.52 -7.60
C GLY A 178 -8.88 -9.12 -7.02
N VAL A 179 -9.46 -8.11 -7.64
CA VAL A 179 -9.43 -6.72 -7.17
C VAL A 179 -10.85 -6.27 -6.88
N ALA A 180 -11.10 -5.81 -5.65
CA ALA A 180 -12.36 -5.16 -5.29
C ALA A 180 -12.23 -3.65 -5.52
N GLN A 181 -13.24 -3.05 -6.17
CA GLN A 181 -13.30 -1.62 -6.41
C GLN A 181 -14.44 -1.01 -5.61
N ILE A 182 -14.14 0.04 -4.85
CA ILE A 182 -15.13 0.83 -4.11
C ILE A 182 -15.33 2.13 -4.87
N ASN A 183 -16.50 2.30 -5.51
CA ASN A 183 -16.84 3.54 -6.19
C ASN A 183 -17.39 4.56 -5.18
N VAL A 184 -16.77 5.73 -5.12
CA VAL A 184 -17.15 6.81 -4.22
C VAL A 184 -17.73 7.95 -5.03
N GLY A 185 -18.91 8.47 -4.61
CA GLY A 185 -19.56 9.62 -5.22
C GLY A 185 -19.91 10.70 -4.20
N ALA A 186 -19.92 11.97 -4.64
CA ALA A 186 -20.35 13.11 -3.85
C ALA A 186 -20.94 14.21 -4.75
N ALA A 187 -21.58 15.21 -4.14
CA ALA A 187 -22.17 16.34 -4.86
C ALA A 187 -21.13 17.39 -5.30
N THR A 188 -20.01 17.49 -4.60
CA THR A 188 -18.93 18.43 -4.87
C THR A 188 -17.59 17.70 -4.91
N GLU A 189 -16.61 18.31 -5.60
CA GLU A 189 -15.26 17.76 -5.72
C GLU A 189 -14.53 17.69 -4.36
N VAL A 190 -14.71 18.71 -3.52
CA VAL A 190 -14.13 18.74 -2.16
C VAL A 190 -14.70 17.62 -1.30
N GLU A 191 -16.01 17.41 -1.32
CA GLU A 191 -16.67 16.32 -0.60
C GLU A 191 -16.26 14.94 -1.14
N LEU A 192 -16.08 14.83 -2.46
CA LEU A 192 -15.62 13.60 -3.10
C LEU A 192 -14.20 13.26 -2.63
N SER A 193 -13.30 14.24 -2.62
CA SER A 193 -11.92 14.06 -2.17
C SER A 193 -11.87 13.63 -0.70
N GLU A 194 -12.62 14.28 0.18
CA GLU A 194 -12.71 13.95 1.60
C GLU A 194 -13.23 12.51 1.82
N LYS A 195 -14.29 12.13 1.11
CA LYS A 195 -14.82 10.75 1.19
C LYS A 195 -13.83 9.71 0.66
N LYS A 196 -13.11 10.04 -0.41
CA LYS A 196 -12.10 9.15 -1.01
C LYS A 196 -10.96 8.88 -0.02
N GLU A 197 -10.43 9.92 0.63
CA GLU A 197 -9.39 9.75 1.66
C GLU A 197 -9.91 8.98 2.89
N ARG A 198 -11.13 9.21 3.33
CA ARG A 198 -11.74 8.47 4.44
C ARG A 198 -11.91 6.97 4.12
N VAL A 199 -12.31 6.64 2.89
CA VAL A 199 -12.39 5.24 2.44
C VAL A 199 -11.02 4.60 2.37
N LYS A 200 -10.02 5.33 1.86
CA LYS A 200 -8.62 4.87 1.79
C LYS A 200 -8.07 4.57 3.18
N ASP A 201 -8.28 5.47 4.14
CA ASP A 201 -7.89 5.31 5.54
C ASP A 201 -8.55 4.06 6.16
N ALA A 202 -9.85 3.88 5.96
CA ALA A 202 -10.58 2.70 6.45
C ALA A 202 -10.04 1.39 5.85
N VAL A 203 -9.67 1.37 4.57
CA VAL A 203 -9.07 0.21 3.90
C VAL A 203 -7.70 -0.12 4.49
N GLU A 204 -6.83 0.88 4.67
CA GLU A 204 -5.49 0.65 5.23
C GLU A 204 -5.56 0.23 6.72
N ALA A 205 -6.46 0.83 7.51
CA ALA A 205 -6.73 0.40 8.88
C ALA A 205 -7.23 -1.07 8.94
N THR A 206 -8.11 -1.45 8.02
CA THR A 206 -8.62 -2.83 7.93
C THR A 206 -7.51 -3.82 7.56
N LYS A 207 -6.63 -3.48 6.61
CA LYS A 207 -5.47 -4.32 6.27
C LYS A 207 -4.54 -4.51 7.47
N ALA A 208 -4.20 -3.43 8.16
CA ALA A 208 -3.37 -3.47 9.36
C ALA A 208 -4.01 -4.34 10.47
N ALA A 209 -5.34 -4.29 10.61
CA ALA A 209 -6.09 -5.11 11.55
C ALA A 209 -6.09 -6.60 11.18
N VAL A 210 -6.13 -6.93 9.90
CA VAL A 210 -6.02 -8.33 9.42
C VAL A 210 -4.62 -8.91 9.69
N GLU A 211 -3.57 -8.08 9.60
CA GLU A 211 -2.19 -8.55 9.79
C GLU A 211 -1.84 -8.85 11.26
N GLU A 212 -2.20 -7.98 12.21
CA GLU A 212 -1.80 -8.11 13.61
C GLU A 212 -2.97 -8.13 14.60
N GLY A 213 -4.20 -8.08 14.11
CA GLY A 213 -5.39 -8.04 14.96
C GLY A 213 -5.74 -6.64 15.46
N VAL A 214 -6.70 -6.59 16.38
CA VAL A 214 -7.26 -5.36 16.95
C VAL A 214 -7.08 -5.32 18.46
N ILE A 215 -7.06 -4.10 19.00
CA ILE A 215 -7.03 -3.80 20.43
C ILE A 215 -8.18 -2.84 20.80
N PRO A 216 -8.57 -2.72 22.07
CA PRO A 216 -9.48 -1.67 22.51
C PRO A 216 -8.95 -0.28 22.14
N GLY A 217 -9.81 0.52 21.49
CA GLY A 217 -9.42 1.83 20.95
C GLY A 217 -9.52 2.98 21.95
N GLY A 218 -9.56 4.20 21.41
CA GLY A 218 -9.71 5.40 22.23
C GLY A 218 -8.54 5.70 23.18
N GLY A 219 -7.37 5.12 22.92
CA GLY A 219 -6.19 5.24 23.78
C GLY A 219 -6.22 4.42 25.06
N SER A 220 -7.28 3.67 25.33
CA SER A 220 -7.44 2.86 26.57
C SER A 220 -6.40 1.75 26.67
N SER A 221 -6.05 1.11 25.56
CA SER A 221 -4.98 0.09 25.51
C SER A 221 -3.62 0.65 25.89
N LEU A 222 -3.30 1.89 25.51
CA LEU A 222 -2.04 2.55 25.91
C LEU A 222 -2.03 2.89 27.40
N ILE A 223 -3.18 3.36 27.97
CA ILE A 223 -3.32 3.57 29.42
C ILE A 223 -3.15 2.25 30.19
N PHE A 224 -3.64 1.14 29.66
CA PHE A 224 -3.41 -0.17 30.24
C PHE A 224 -1.95 -0.60 30.14
N ALA A 225 -1.34 -0.47 28.95
CA ALA A 225 0.04 -0.87 28.68
C ALA A 225 1.05 -0.11 29.57
N ARG A 226 0.83 1.18 29.84
CA ARG A 226 1.72 1.98 30.69
C ARG A 226 1.86 1.45 32.12
N GLN A 227 0.91 0.65 32.59
CA GLN A 227 1.00 0.04 33.92
C GLN A 227 2.20 -0.90 34.07
N ALA A 228 2.67 -1.49 32.96
CA ALA A 228 3.88 -2.32 32.95
C ALA A 228 5.13 -1.52 33.32
N LEU A 229 5.16 -0.21 33.07
CA LEU A 229 6.28 0.66 33.35
C LEU A 229 6.40 1.01 34.86
N LYS A 230 5.32 0.91 35.65
CA LYS A 230 5.32 1.26 37.06
C LYS A 230 6.30 0.42 37.91
N ASN A 231 6.51 -0.82 37.49
CA ASN A 231 7.37 -1.77 38.26
C ASN A 231 8.66 -2.09 37.50
N LEU A 232 9.00 -1.31 36.48
CA LEU A 232 10.24 -1.51 35.73
C LEU A 232 11.41 -1.08 36.58
N LYS A 233 12.34 -2.01 36.81
CA LYS A 233 13.60 -1.71 37.53
C LYS A 233 14.56 -1.01 36.56
N THR A 234 15.04 0.15 36.98
CA THR A 234 16.02 0.94 36.22
C THR A 234 17.41 0.80 36.88
N SER A 235 18.45 0.91 36.08
CA SER A 235 19.84 0.78 36.53
C SER A 235 20.36 2.07 37.15
N ASN A 236 19.79 3.22 36.79
CA ASN A 236 20.17 4.55 37.28
C ASN A 236 18.98 5.53 37.26
N GLU A 237 19.20 6.75 37.76
CA GLU A 237 18.17 7.80 37.81
C GLU A 237 17.82 8.34 36.44
N GLU A 238 18.75 8.41 35.51
CA GLU A 238 18.53 8.91 34.14
C GLU A 238 17.61 7.98 33.37
N GLU A 239 17.83 6.67 33.48
CA GLU A 239 16.93 5.66 32.90
C GLU A 239 15.53 5.75 33.53
N ALA A 240 15.42 6.02 34.81
CA ALA A 240 14.12 6.24 35.45
C ALA A 240 13.39 7.49 34.93
N VAL A 241 14.10 8.54 34.54
CA VAL A 241 13.53 9.70 33.89
C VAL A 241 12.96 9.34 32.50
N GLY A 242 13.70 8.57 31.70
CA GLY A 242 13.22 8.06 30.40
C GLY A 242 11.92 7.26 30.52
N VAL A 243 11.86 6.36 31.51
CA VAL A 243 10.63 5.58 31.81
C VAL A 243 9.45 6.49 32.18
N LYS A 244 9.68 7.56 32.98
CA LYS A 244 8.63 8.54 33.32
C LYS A 244 8.14 9.31 32.11
N ILE A 245 9.03 9.72 31.23
CA ILE A 245 8.66 10.38 29.97
C ILE A 245 7.71 9.49 29.17
N LEU A 246 8.10 8.23 28.94
CA LEU A 246 7.27 7.27 28.22
C LEU A 246 5.92 7.03 28.91
N TYR A 247 5.93 6.87 30.24
CA TYR A 247 4.73 6.70 31.04
C TYR A 247 3.73 7.86 30.86
N SER A 248 4.21 9.11 30.84
CA SER A 248 3.40 10.29 30.60
C SER A 248 2.94 10.43 29.15
N ALA A 249 3.77 10.02 28.20
CA ALA A 249 3.43 10.07 26.79
C ALA A 249 2.30 9.10 26.41
N LEU A 250 2.25 7.92 27.04
CA LEU A 250 1.24 6.89 26.73
C LEU A 250 -0.21 7.29 27.11
N GLU A 251 -0.42 8.30 27.94
CA GLU A 251 -1.77 8.81 28.23
C GLU A 251 -2.24 9.86 27.21
N GLN A 252 -1.32 10.46 26.44
CA GLN A 252 -1.65 11.62 25.60
C GLN A 252 -2.70 11.35 24.54
N PRO A 253 -2.73 10.20 23.84
CA PRO A 253 -3.79 9.93 22.88
C PRO A 253 -5.19 10.00 23.50
N ALA A 254 -5.40 9.38 24.66
CA ALA A 254 -6.69 9.44 25.35
C ALA A 254 -7.02 10.85 25.87
N ARG A 255 -6.01 11.60 26.33
CA ARG A 255 -6.15 13.01 26.74
C ARG A 255 -6.65 13.88 25.59
N TRP A 256 -6.00 13.79 24.44
CA TRP A 256 -6.37 14.59 23.27
C TRP A 256 -7.77 14.24 22.76
N LEU A 257 -8.15 12.96 22.73
CA LEU A 257 -9.50 12.54 22.37
C LEU A 257 -10.55 13.14 23.30
N ALA A 258 -10.32 13.08 24.61
CA ALA A 258 -11.23 13.65 25.60
C ALA A 258 -11.33 15.17 25.46
N GLN A 259 -10.18 15.86 25.31
CA GLN A 259 -10.12 17.32 25.17
C GLN A 259 -10.85 17.78 23.88
N ASN A 260 -10.62 17.10 22.76
CA ASN A 260 -11.27 17.42 21.50
C ASN A 260 -12.80 17.18 21.55
N ALA A 261 -13.25 16.26 22.42
CA ALA A 261 -14.66 16.04 22.70
C ALA A 261 -15.26 17.03 23.73
N GLY A 262 -14.46 17.97 24.23
CA GLY A 262 -14.91 18.95 25.25
C GLY A 262 -14.99 18.40 26.67
N ALA A 263 -14.43 17.21 26.93
CA ALA A 263 -14.42 16.59 28.25
C ALA A 263 -13.14 16.97 29.05
N ASP A 264 -13.20 16.85 30.37
CA ASP A 264 -12.01 16.99 31.23
C ASP A 264 -11.09 15.79 31.01
N ALA A 265 -9.99 16.05 30.31
CA ALA A 265 -9.03 15.02 29.94
C ALA A 265 -8.33 14.38 31.16
N GLY A 266 -8.11 15.14 32.24
CA GLY A 266 -7.55 14.64 33.48
C GLY A 266 -8.49 13.65 34.17
N TYR A 267 -9.76 13.99 34.27
CA TYR A 267 -10.78 13.11 34.80
C TYR A 267 -10.95 11.82 33.99
N VAL A 268 -11.02 11.95 32.66
CA VAL A 268 -11.19 10.79 31.76
C VAL A 268 -10.04 9.81 31.93
N VAL A 269 -8.79 10.28 31.88
CA VAL A 269 -7.61 9.41 32.05
C VAL A 269 -7.57 8.77 33.43
N ALA A 270 -7.77 9.57 34.50
CA ALA A 270 -7.75 9.07 35.88
C ALA A 270 -8.80 7.97 36.10
N LYS A 271 -10.03 8.19 35.64
CA LYS A 271 -11.13 7.22 35.78
C LYS A 271 -10.89 5.94 34.98
N THR A 272 -10.35 6.07 33.76
CA THR A 272 -9.98 4.92 32.93
C THR A 272 -8.88 4.10 33.61
N GLU A 273 -7.80 4.77 34.06
CA GLU A 273 -6.68 4.11 34.71
C GLU A 273 -7.12 3.42 36.03
N GLU A 274 -7.90 4.09 36.86
CA GLU A 274 -8.41 3.52 38.11
C GLU A 274 -9.19 2.22 37.87
N LYS A 275 -10.07 2.21 36.88
CA LYS A 275 -10.88 1.03 36.55
C LYS A 275 -10.01 -0.11 36.01
N LEU A 276 -9.10 0.18 35.09
CA LEU A 276 -8.19 -0.81 34.50
C LEU A 276 -7.16 -1.34 35.51
N ALA A 277 -6.77 -0.54 36.51
CA ALA A 277 -5.89 -0.99 37.59
C ALA A 277 -6.61 -1.93 38.58
N LYS A 278 -7.90 -1.65 38.88
CA LYS A 278 -8.72 -2.49 39.76
C LYS A 278 -9.10 -3.82 39.11
N ASP A 279 -9.35 -3.82 37.82
CA ASP A 279 -9.79 -5.00 37.09
C ASP A 279 -8.88 -5.27 35.86
N ARG A 280 -7.81 -6.00 36.09
CA ARG A 280 -6.85 -6.37 35.04
C ARG A 280 -7.41 -7.34 34.00
N SER A 281 -8.53 -8.00 34.27
CA SER A 281 -9.19 -8.90 33.33
C SER A 281 -9.74 -8.15 32.10
N LEU A 282 -9.98 -6.83 32.25
CA LEU A 282 -10.43 -5.95 31.16
C LEU A 282 -9.35 -5.75 30.08
N LYS A 283 -8.05 -5.95 30.37
CA LYS A 283 -6.94 -5.83 29.38
C LYS A 283 -7.00 -4.56 28.52
N GLY A 284 -7.37 -3.42 29.10
CA GLY A 284 -7.54 -2.17 28.35
C GLY A 284 -8.94 -1.94 27.77
N ASP A 285 -9.86 -2.89 27.92
CA ASP A 285 -11.21 -2.86 27.36
C ASP A 285 -12.21 -2.06 28.23
N TYR A 286 -11.80 -0.87 28.61
CA TYR A 286 -12.63 0.12 29.29
C TYR A 286 -12.08 1.52 29.01
N GLY A 287 -12.92 2.41 28.52
CA GLY A 287 -12.47 3.75 28.16
C GLY A 287 -13.66 4.69 27.97
N TYR A 288 -13.35 5.91 27.52
CA TYR A 288 -14.29 6.98 27.28
C TYR A 288 -14.75 6.97 25.82
N ASN A 289 -16.08 6.89 25.63
CA ASN A 289 -16.68 7.08 24.30
C ASN A 289 -16.92 8.57 24.08
N ALA A 290 -16.12 9.19 23.25
CA ALA A 290 -16.17 10.61 22.94
C ALA A 290 -17.48 11.05 22.26
N LEU A 291 -18.19 10.12 21.60
CA LEU A 291 -19.48 10.40 20.95
C LEU A 291 -20.64 10.51 21.95
N THR A 292 -20.68 9.62 22.95
CA THR A 292 -21.80 9.55 23.92
C THR A 292 -21.48 10.25 25.24
N GLY A 293 -20.22 10.54 25.53
CA GLY A 293 -19.77 11.08 26.80
C GLY A 293 -19.72 10.06 27.96
N GLU A 294 -19.83 8.77 27.65
CA GLU A 294 -19.92 7.71 28.63
C GLU A 294 -18.67 6.83 28.69
N PHE A 295 -18.47 6.19 29.84
CA PHE A 295 -17.45 5.17 30.00
C PHE A 295 -18.01 3.79 29.70
N VAL A 296 -17.43 3.12 28.71
CA VAL A 296 -17.96 1.87 28.15
C VAL A 296 -16.88 0.79 28.01
N ASN A 297 -17.33 -0.44 27.77
CA ASN A 297 -16.46 -1.46 27.20
C ASN A 297 -16.19 -1.10 25.73
N MET A 298 -14.91 -0.86 25.40
CA MET A 298 -14.52 -0.31 24.09
C MET A 298 -14.80 -1.29 22.96
N THR A 299 -14.46 -2.56 23.15
CA THR A 299 -14.67 -3.59 22.13
C THR A 299 -16.15 -3.83 21.86
N GLN A 300 -16.97 -3.90 22.91
CA GLN A 300 -18.43 -4.06 22.76
C GLN A 300 -19.10 -2.85 22.12
N ALA A 301 -18.56 -1.66 22.36
CA ALA A 301 -19.01 -0.43 21.71
C ALA A 301 -18.51 -0.27 20.27
N GLY A 302 -17.70 -1.22 19.74
CA GLY A 302 -17.11 -1.14 18.40
C GLY A 302 -15.96 -0.13 18.29
N ILE A 303 -15.42 0.33 19.41
CA ILE A 303 -14.29 1.29 19.44
C ILE A 303 -13.00 0.47 19.54
N ILE A 304 -12.42 0.17 18.38
CA ILE A 304 -11.24 -0.69 18.25
C ILE A 304 -10.20 0.00 17.37
N ASP A 305 -8.92 -0.27 17.64
CA ASP A 305 -7.79 0.20 16.87
C ASP A 305 -6.97 -0.99 16.32
N PRO A 306 -6.37 -0.90 15.11
CA PRO A 306 -5.42 -1.89 14.64
C PRO A 306 -4.16 -1.93 15.53
N LEU A 307 -3.80 -3.11 16.02
CA LEU A 307 -2.60 -3.27 16.87
C LEU A 307 -1.34 -2.77 16.14
N LYS A 308 -1.17 -3.14 14.87
CA LYS A 308 -0.02 -2.74 14.05
C LYS A 308 0.18 -1.22 14.02
N VAL A 309 -0.89 -0.46 13.81
CA VAL A 309 -0.83 1.01 13.75
C VAL A 309 -0.38 1.59 15.10
N THR A 310 -1.04 1.19 16.20
CA THR A 310 -0.74 1.69 17.54
C THR A 310 0.70 1.32 17.98
N ARG A 311 1.12 0.10 17.70
CA ARG A 311 2.48 -0.38 18.01
C ARG A 311 3.55 0.37 17.24
N LEU A 312 3.38 0.50 15.91
CA LEU A 312 4.35 1.20 15.07
C LEU A 312 4.40 2.70 15.36
N ALA A 313 3.27 3.33 15.66
CA ALA A 313 3.24 4.74 16.07
C ALA A 313 4.09 4.98 17.31
N LEU A 314 3.93 4.15 18.34
CA LEU A 314 4.74 4.23 19.56
C LEU A 314 6.23 3.96 19.27
N GLN A 315 6.53 2.90 18.53
CA GLN A 315 7.90 2.49 18.22
C GLN A 315 8.66 3.56 17.43
N ASN A 316 8.00 4.13 16.41
CA ASN A 316 8.58 5.18 15.57
C ASN A 316 8.76 6.49 16.37
N ALA A 317 7.77 6.87 17.19
CA ALA A 317 7.87 8.06 18.03
C ALA A 317 9.04 7.96 19.03
N VAL A 318 9.22 6.80 19.66
CA VAL A 318 10.35 6.55 20.57
C VAL A 318 11.67 6.58 19.80
N SER A 319 11.75 5.98 18.62
CA SER A 319 12.97 5.98 17.80
C SER A 319 13.40 7.40 17.43
N VAL A 320 12.47 8.24 16.97
CA VAL A 320 12.75 9.65 16.64
C VAL A 320 13.11 10.45 17.91
N GLY A 321 12.40 10.21 19.01
CA GLY A 321 12.71 10.83 20.31
C GLY A 321 14.12 10.51 20.79
N ILE A 322 14.57 9.27 20.65
CA ILE A 322 15.94 8.86 20.99
C ILE A 322 16.96 9.59 20.11
N MET A 323 16.73 9.67 18.80
CA MET A 323 17.61 10.42 17.89
C MET A 323 17.72 11.89 18.30
N ALA A 324 16.59 12.54 18.61
CA ALA A 324 16.59 13.94 19.04
C ALA A 324 17.36 14.15 20.36
N LEU A 325 17.21 13.24 21.33
CA LEU A 325 17.89 13.31 22.62
C LEU A 325 19.40 13.00 22.56
N THR A 326 19.82 12.18 21.59
CA THR A 326 21.22 11.78 21.44
C THR A 326 22.00 12.63 20.44
N THR A 327 21.33 13.55 19.72
CA THR A 327 21.96 14.44 18.75
C THR A 327 22.57 15.64 19.45
N GLU A 328 23.89 15.79 19.35
CA GLU A 328 24.64 16.91 19.96
C GLU A 328 24.67 18.16 19.07
N ALA A 329 24.58 17.99 17.74
CA ALA A 329 24.64 19.10 16.80
C ALA A 329 23.76 18.82 15.56
N MET A 330 23.16 19.86 15.01
CA MET A 330 22.42 19.83 13.78
C MET A 330 23.03 20.81 12.77
N ILE A 331 23.34 20.32 11.58
CA ILE A 331 23.85 21.15 10.47
C ILE A 331 22.69 21.40 9.53
N VAL A 332 22.38 22.66 9.32
CA VAL A 332 21.31 23.10 8.41
C VAL A 332 21.84 24.12 7.42
N ASP A 333 21.26 24.17 6.23
CA ASP A 333 21.55 25.20 5.25
C ASP A 333 21.08 26.57 5.81
N LYS A 334 21.94 27.60 5.59
CA LYS A 334 21.56 28.98 5.93
C LYS A 334 20.45 29.42 4.98
N PRO A 335 19.30 29.97 5.46
CA PRO A 335 18.31 30.55 4.57
C PRO A 335 18.97 31.59 3.65
N GLU A 336 18.69 31.52 2.36
CA GLU A 336 19.06 32.59 1.42
C GLU A 336 18.24 33.84 1.78
N GLU A 337 18.92 34.99 1.91
CA GLU A 337 18.30 36.29 2.19
C GLU A 337 17.60 36.87 0.97
#